data_e52c66010e1958d40b4e90aa416fce7f
#
_entry.id   e52c66010e1958d40b4e90aa416fce7f
#
_cell.length_a   1.000
_cell.length_b   1.000
_cell.length_c   1.000
_cell.angle_alpha   90.00
_cell.angle_beta   90.00
_cell.angle_gamma   90.00
#
_symmetry.space_group_name_H-M   'P 1'
#
loop_
_entity.id
_entity.type
_entity.pdbx_description
1 polymer ?
#
loop_
_entity_poly.entity_id
_entity_poly.type
_entity_poly.pdbx_seq_one_letter_code
_entity_poly.pdbx_strand_id
1 'polypeptide(L)'
;MKKRIILAVFLTLLVGTGLFVYLGQRENRRAELSYSGTIEATQSNLSFQTSGRVGSVRVREGERVEKGRLLATLDPEEFVSREAQARAGLERAMQSRDQIEILLDLYRRTLPEDVARAEANVRAQQVAAAEAEKNRRRYDQLFQRGVVAEKERDALRLNDETARARLEEAEAALKQARGNLKKIEATRKDLAGAEALIAASRAALEQTRIQQGYAELRAPFAGIVTSRNVEPGEGVSPGREVLTLADLTEVDLKIFVNETEIGRVRPGQKVEVRVDTFPKRVFHGAVAFVSPEGEFTPKIIQTKKERVKLVYLVKVKVPNPDIVLKPGMPADAWLK
;
A
#
# COMPACT_ATOMS: atom_id res chain seq x y z
N MET A 1 37.65 18.82 -89.04
CA MET A 1 36.89 17.69 -88.36
C MET A 1 37.57 17.19 -87.10
N LYS A 2 38.88 16.99 -87.02
CA LYS A 2 39.59 16.44 -85.86
C LYS A 2 39.33 17.22 -84.53
N LYS A 3 39.33 18.58 -84.57
CA LYS A 3 39.08 19.40 -83.32
C LYS A 3 37.66 19.25 -82.76
N ARG A 4 36.67 19.02 -83.60
CA ARG A 4 35.29 18.83 -83.15
C ARG A 4 35.09 17.45 -82.48
N ILE A 5 35.80 16.39 -82.92
CA ILE A 5 35.83 15.07 -82.40
C ILE A 5 36.47 15.05 -80.97
N ILE A 6 37.61 15.74 -80.86
CA ILE A 6 38.32 15.87 -79.56
C ILE A 6 37.46 16.59 -78.53
N LEU A 7 36.76 17.64 -78.94
CA LEU A 7 35.86 18.39 -78.03
C LEU A 7 34.68 17.53 -77.59
N ALA A 8 34.09 16.69 -78.49
CA ALA A 8 33.01 15.80 -78.18
C ALA A 8 33.43 14.69 -77.18
N VAL A 9 34.64 14.09 -77.41
CA VAL A 9 35.20 13.11 -76.47
C VAL A 9 35.51 13.69 -75.11
N PHE A 10 36.06 14.94 -75.07
CA PHE A 10 36.32 15.62 -73.81
C PHE A 10 35.01 15.92 -73.07
N LEU A 11 33.95 16.36 -73.74
CA LEU A 11 32.64 16.63 -73.15
C LEU A 11 31.96 15.37 -72.60
N THR A 12 32.03 14.24 -73.35
CA THR A 12 31.47 12.92 -72.84
C THR A 12 32.26 12.42 -71.65
N LEU A 13 33.58 12.57 -71.59
CA LEU A 13 34.37 12.18 -70.42
C LEU A 13 34.05 13.06 -69.20
N LEU A 14 33.84 14.37 -69.40
CA LEU A 14 33.52 15.30 -68.33
C LEU A 14 32.10 15.03 -67.77
N VAL A 15 31.12 14.74 -68.65
CA VAL A 15 29.77 14.34 -68.21
C VAL A 15 29.80 12.96 -67.53
N GLY A 16 30.60 12.02 -68.09
CA GLY A 16 30.73 10.65 -67.49
C GLY A 16 31.39 10.72 -66.08
N THR A 17 32.44 11.47 -65.92
CA THR A 17 33.09 11.69 -64.60
C THR A 17 32.17 12.42 -63.63
N GLY A 18 31.43 13.46 -64.09
CA GLY A 18 30.51 14.22 -63.30
C GLY A 18 29.33 13.29 -62.80
N LEU A 19 28.83 12.46 -63.72
CA LEU A 19 27.77 11.49 -63.39
C LEU A 19 28.28 10.40 -62.43
N PHE A 20 29.50 9.90 -62.63
CA PHE A 20 30.12 8.91 -61.73
C PHE A 20 30.35 9.47 -60.34
N VAL A 21 30.88 10.71 -60.21
CA VAL A 21 31.05 11.39 -58.94
C VAL A 21 29.71 11.69 -58.29
N TYR A 22 28.68 12.10 -59.06
CA TYR A 22 27.34 12.35 -58.57
C TYR A 22 26.65 11.07 -58.04
N LEU A 23 26.76 9.97 -58.78
CA LEU A 23 26.24 8.69 -58.35
C LEU A 23 26.97 8.15 -57.11
N GLY A 24 28.28 8.23 -57.05
CA GLY A 24 29.09 7.85 -55.91
C GLY A 24 28.81 8.71 -54.66
N GLN A 25 28.58 10.02 -54.81
CA GLN A 25 28.16 10.89 -53.71
C GLN A 25 26.73 10.61 -53.26
N ARG A 26 25.85 10.17 -54.16
CA ARG A 26 24.49 9.81 -53.82
C ARG A 26 24.41 8.48 -53.05
N GLU A 27 25.28 7.54 -53.35
CA GLU A 27 25.45 6.30 -52.63
C GLU A 27 26.03 6.52 -51.23
N ASN A 28 27.02 7.38 -51.08
CA ASN A 28 27.60 7.80 -49.79
C ASN A 28 26.61 8.58 -48.90
N ARG A 29 25.63 9.30 -49.48
CA ARG A 29 24.55 9.94 -48.68
C ARG A 29 23.50 8.96 -48.15
N ARG A 30 23.46 7.73 -48.68
CA ARG A 30 22.66 6.61 -48.20
C ARG A 30 23.47 5.65 -47.34
N ALA A 31 24.65 6.02 -46.85
CA ALA A 31 25.38 5.22 -45.89
C ALA A 31 24.44 4.94 -44.72
N GLU A 32 24.08 3.70 -44.60
CA GLU A 32 23.26 3.21 -43.46
C GLU A 32 24.02 3.56 -42.19
N LEU A 33 23.33 4.27 -41.28
CA LEU A 33 23.92 4.63 -40.00
C LEU A 33 24.09 3.34 -39.19
N SER A 34 25.35 2.93 -39.02
CA SER A 34 25.68 1.74 -38.21
C SER A 34 26.38 2.18 -36.93
N TYR A 35 25.90 1.67 -35.81
CA TYR A 35 26.46 1.98 -34.48
C TYR A 35 26.60 0.69 -33.71
N SER A 36 27.76 0.54 -33.05
CA SER A 36 27.97 -0.57 -32.11
C SER A 36 27.52 -0.16 -30.74
N GLY A 37 26.97 -1.13 -30.00
CA GLY A 37 26.46 -0.94 -28.66
C GLY A 37 26.45 -2.22 -27.84
N THR A 38 25.77 -2.17 -26.74
CA THR A 38 25.66 -3.29 -25.79
C THR A 38 24.21 -3.58 -25.47
N ILE A 39 23.86 -4.85 -25.45
CA ILE A 39 22.54 -5.29 -25.03
C ILE A 39 22.41 -5.16 -23.52
N GLU A 40 21.37 -4.46 -23.09
CA GLU A 40 20.95 -4.36 -21.70
C GLU A 40 19.57 -5.01 -21.54
N ALA A 41 19.23 -5.48 -20.33
CA ALA A 41 17.91 -5.97 -19.98
C ALA A 41 17.36 -5.20 -18.79
N THR A 42 16.05 -5.11 -18.68
CA THR A 42 15.41 -4.58 -17.47
C THR A 42 15.68 -5.55 -16.33
N GLN A 43 16.37 -5.08 -15.30
CA GLN A 43 16.67 -5.84 -14.10
C GLN A 43 15.98 -5.22 -12.90
N SER A 44 15.57 -6.06 -11.97
CA SER A 44 15.04 -5.64 -10.67
C SER A 44 15.78 -6.37 -9.57
N ASN A 45 16.37 -5.59 -8.67
CA ASN A 45 17.00 -6.07 -7.46
C ASN A 45 15.91 -6.27 -6.41
N LEU A 46 15.63 -7.50 -6.06
CA LEU A 46 14.58 -7.88 -5.14
C LEU A 46 15.14 -7.93 -3.73
N SER A 47 14.42 -7.31 -2.79
CA SER A 47 14.74 -7.30 -1.36
C SER A 47 13.47 -7.56 -0.54
N PHE A 48 13.64 -8.10 0.67
CA PHE A 48 12.54 -8.15 1.63
C PHE A 48 12.19 -6.74 2.12
N GLN A 49 10.91 -6.52 2.43
CA GLN A 49 10.42 -5.24 2.97
C GLN A 49 10.53 -5.19 4.50
N THR A 50 10.89 -6.31 5.13
CA THR A 50 11.09 -6.44 6.58
C THR A 50 12.39 -7.14 6.88
N SER A 51 12.96 -6.92 8.08
CA SER A 51 14.13 -7.64 8.55
C SER A 51 13.74 -9.03 9.08
N GLY A 52 14.67 -9.96 8.98
CA GLY A 52 14.49 -11.32 9.49
C GLY A 52 15.62 -12.24 9.06
N ARG A 53 15.55 -13.50 9.47
CA ARG A 53 16.43 -14.56 8.99
C ARG A 53 15.82 -15.20 7.75
N VAL A 54 16.61 -15.46 6.71
CA VAL A 54 16.18 -16.20 5.52
C VAL A 54 15.89 -17.66 5.92
N GLY A 55 14.63 -18.05 5.78
CA GLY A 55 14.20 -19.43 6.05
C GLY A 55 14.44 -20.35 4.87
N SER A 56 14.06 -19.92 3.65
CA SER A 56 14.30 -20.70 2.43
C SER A 56 14.47 -19.82 1.19
N VAL A 57 15.29 -20.29 0.26
CA VAL A 57 15.40 -19.76 -1.11
C VAL A 57 15.00 -20.88 -2.07
N ARG A 58 13.95 -20.65 -2.87
CA ARG A 58 13.28 -21.68 -3.69
C ARG A 58 13.65 -21.65 -5.16
N VAL A 59 14.60 -20.81 -5.53
CA VAL A 59 15.04 -20.62 -6.92
C VAL A 59 16.55 -20.63 -7.01
N ARG A 60 17.07 -20.95 -8.20
CA ARG A 60 18.50 -20.97 -8.53
C ARG A 60 18.80 -19.91 -9.58
N GLU A 61 20.07 -19.52 -9.66
CA GLU A 61 20.56 -18.69 -10.76
C GLU A 61 20.33 -19.39 -12.11
N GLY A 62 19.90 -18.62 -13.11
CA GLY A 62 19.50 -19.13 -14.43
C GLY A 62 18.09 -19.70 -14.50
N GLU A 63 17.36 -19.82 -13.40
CA GLU A 63 16.01 -20.36 -13.38
C GLU A 63 14.99 -19.34 -13.89
N ARG A 64 14.08 -19.79 -14.76
CA ARG A 64 12.96 -19.00 -15.25
C ARG A 64 11.82 -19.02 -14.23
N VAL A 65 11.27 -17.86 -13.93
CA VAL A 65 10.18 -17.68 -12.98
C VAL A 65 9.03 -16.91 -13.60
N GLU A 66 7.82 -17.23 -13.18
CA GLU A 66 6.60 -16.53 -13.56
C GLU A 66 6.28 -15.42 -12.54
N LYS A 67 5.52 -14.42 -12.97
CA LYS A 67 5.01 -13.38 -12.08
C LYS A 67 4.23 -13.97 -10.91
N GLY A 68 4.53 -13.51 -9.69
CA GLY A 68 3.88 -13.96 -8.45
C GLY A 68 4.48 -15.22 -7.84
N ARG A 69 5.39 -15.92 -8.54
CA ARG A 69 6.07 -17.09 -7.97
C ARG A 69 6.84 -16.73 -6.70
N LEU A 70 6.72 -17.56 -5.68
CA LEU A 70 7.45 -17.43 -4.42
C LEU A 70 8.93 -17.80 -4.63
N LEU A 71 9.82 -16.85 -4.39
CA LEU A 71 11.26 -16.96 -4.61
C LEU A 71 12.02 -17.30 -3.35
N ALA A 72 11.71 -16.61 -2.25
CA ALA A 72 12.33 -16.80 -0.95
C ALA A 72 11.35 -16.47 0.18
N THR A 73 11.60 -17.01 1.37
CA THR A 73 10.84 -16.70 2.58
C THR A 73 11.78 -16.40 3.73
N LEU A 74 11.36 -15.50 4.61
CA LEU A 74 11.96 -15.38 5.93
C LEU A 74 11.44 -16.48 6.85
N ASP A 75 12.12 -16.69 7.98
CA ASP A 75 11.69 -17.58 9.06
C ASP A 75 10.31 -17.12 9.58
N PRO A 76 9.27 -17.96 9.55
CA PRO A 76 7.93 -17.56 9.88
C PRO A 76 7.65 -17.47 11.39
N GLU A 77 8.50 -18.05 12.28
CA GLU A 77 8.19 -18.21 13.69
C GLU A 77 7.84 -16.89 14.39
N GLU A 78 8.62 -15.84 14.16
CA GLU A 78 8.36 -14.52 14.76
C GLU A 78 7.06 -13.91 14.25
N PHE A 79 6.77 -14.00 12.96
CA PHE A 79 5.55 -13.45 12.35
C PHE A 79 4.30 -14.19 12.84
N VAL A 80 4.35 -15.52 12.91
CA VAL A 80 3.27 -16.37 13.46
C VAL A 80 2.99 -16.02 14.91
N SER A 81 4.05 -15.85 15.74
CA SER A 81 3.93 -15.47 17.14
C SER A 81 3.26 -14.09 17.30
N ARG A 82 3.67 -13.11 16.50
CA ARG A 82 3.07 -11.75 16.50
C ARG A 82 1.59 -11.78 16.06
N GLU A 83 1.25 -12.56 15.03
CA GLU A 83 -0.16 -12.71 14.62
C GLU A 83 -0.99 -13.36 15.73
N ALA A 84 -0.49 -14.41 16.37
CA ALA A 84 -1.17 -15.07 17.48
C ALA A 84 -1.41 -14.11 18.64
N GLN A 85 -0.43 -13.26 18.98
CA GLN A 85 -0.58 -12.25 20.03
C GLN A 85 -1.63 -11.19 19.67
N ALA A 86 -1.64 -10.69 18.44
CA ALA A 86 -2.62 -9.71 17.97
C ALA A 86 -4.03 -10.31 17.93
N ARG A 87 -4.17 -11.58 17.51
CA ARG A 87 -5.43 -12.32 17.52
C ARG A 87 -5.98 -12.48 18.94
N ALA A 88 -5.14 -12.87 19.90
CA ALA A 88 -5.52 -12.96 21.30
C ALA A 88 -5.92 -11.60 21.88
N GLY A 89 -5.30 -10.52 21.43
CA GLY A 89 -5.68 -9.14 21.76
C GLY A 89 -7.08 -8.79 21.28
N LEU A 90 -7.40 -9.13 20.05
CA LEU A 90 -8.74 -8.93 19.47
C LEU A 90 -9.79 -9.74 20.23
N GLU A 91 -9.51 -11.00 20.52
CA GLU A 91 -10.43 -11.86 21.26
C GLU A 91 -10.74 -11.32 22.64
N ARG A 92 -9.74 -10.84 23.41
CA ARG A 92 -9.95 -10.18 24.71
C ARG A 92 -10.83 -8.93 24.57
N ALA A 93 -10.63 -8.11 23.55
CA ALA A 93 -11.46 -6.95 23.31
C ALA A 93 -12.92 -7.32 23.02
N MET A 94 -13.15 -8.40 22.27
CA MET A 94 -14.52 -8.94 22.02
C MET A 94 -15.18 -9.44 23.29
N GLN A 95 -14.47 -10.22 24.12
CA GLN A 95 -15.00 -10.69 25.41
C GLN A 95 -15.34 -9.52 26.35
N SER A 96 -14.51 -8.48 26.39
CA SER A 96 -14.80 -7.27 27.18
C SER A 96 -16.08 -6.57 26.71
N ARG A 97 -16.26 -6.44 25.39
CA ARG A 97 -17.48 -5.86 24.81
C ARG A 97 -18.72 -6.68 25.18
N ASP A 98 -18.65 -8.01 25.09
CA ASP A 98 -19.75 -8.90 25.42
C ASP A 98 -20.16 -8.77 26.91
N GLN A 99 -19.18 -8.63 27.82
CA GLN A 99 -19.47 -8.38 29.24
C GLN A 99 -20.22 -7.07 29.47
N ILE A 100 -19.79 -5.98 28.79
CA ILE A 100 -20.44 -4.68 28.88
C ILE A 100 -21.86 -4.72 28.27
N GLU A 101 -22.05 -5.45 27.19
CA GLU A 101 -23.36 -5.62 26.53
C GLU A 101 -24.34 -6.33 27.42
N ILE A 102 -23.90 -7.43 28.09
CA ILE A 102 -24.70 -8.13 29.07
C ILE A 102 -25.09 -7.22 30.25
N LEU A 103 -24.16 -6.43 30.75
CA LEU A 103 -24.43 -5.47 31.83
C LEU A 103 -25.39 -4.37 31.38
N LEU A 104 -25.29 -3.88 30.16
CA LEU A 104 -26.21 -2.91 29.59
C LEU A 104 -27.64 -3.49 29.49
N ASP A 105 -27.77 -4.74 29.03
CA ASP A 105 -29.06 -5.41 28.94
C ASP A 105 -29.67 -5.60 30.33
N LEU A 106 -28.89 -6.00 31.32
CA LEU A 106 -29.34 -6.10 32.72
C LEU A 106 -29.87 -4.74 33.22
N TYR A 107 -29.13 -3.67 33.05
CA TYR A 107 -29.54 -2.33 33.50
C TYR A 107 -30.80 -1.83 32.77
N ARG A 108 -30.94 -2.12 31.47
CA ARG A 108 -32.13 -1.77 30.69
C ARG A 108 -33.39 -2.46 31.20
N ARG A 109 -33.27 -3.66 31.76
CA ARG A 109 -34.40 -4.40 32.29
C ARG A 109 -34.72 -4.02 33.74
N THR A 110 -33.71 -3.90 34.61
CA THR A 110 -33.92 -3.76 36.04
C THR A 110 -34.15 -2.30 36.48
N LEU A 111 -33.39 -1.34 35.98
CA LEU A 111 -33.47 0.04 36.50
C LEU A 111 -34.82 0.72 36.19
N PRO A 112 -35.50 0.56 35.05
CA PRO A 112 -36.83 1.08 34.84
C PRO A 112 -37.87 0.45 35.78
N GLU A 113 -37.75 -0.84 36.11
CA GLU A 113 -38.63 -1.54 37.07
C GLU A 113 -38.44 -1.02 38.49
N ASP A 114 -37.21 -0.72 38.90
CA ASP A 114 -36.93 -0.09 40.20
C ASP A 114 -37.57 1.31 40.29
N VAL A 115 -37.52 2.11 39.22
CA VAL A 115 -38.22 3.39 39.15
C VAL A 115 -39.72 3.20 39.28
N ALA A 116 -40.31 2.25 38.53
CA ALA A 116 -41.76 1.98 38.60
C ALA A 116 -42.21 1.53 40.01
N ARG A 117 -41.38 0.74 40.67
CA ARG A 117 -41.61 0.31 42.08
C ARG A 117 -41.56 1.48 43.05
N ALA A 118 -40.55 2.35 42.90
CA ALA A 118 -40.41 3.56 43.72
C ALA A 118 -41.58 4.54 43.50
N GLU A 119 -42.00 4.72 42.24
CA GLU A 119 -43.17 5.54 41.92
C GLU A 119 -44.48 4.99 42.53
N ALA A 120 -44.65 3.68 42.53
CA ALA A 120 -45.81 3.05 43.19
C ALA A 120 -45.79 3.28 44.71
N ASN A 121 -44.61 3.21 45.35
CA ASN A 121 -44.44 3.51 46.74
C ASN A 121 -44.75 4.96 47.08
N VAL A 122 -44.22 5.92 46.26
CA VAL A 122 -44.58 7.35 46.44
C VAL A 122 -46.08 7.57 46.36
N ARG A 123 -46.78 6.97 45.38
CA ARG A 123 -48.24 7.09 45.27
C ARG A 123 -48.95 6.54 46.54
N ALA A 124 -48.51 5.43 47.09
CA ALA A 124 -49.06 4.86 48.30
C ALA A 124 -48.86 5.78 49.52
N GLN A 125 -47.66 6.32 49.71
CA GLN A 125 -47.38 7.23 50.81
C GLN A 125 -48.06 8.60 50.61
N GLN A 126 -48.26 9.08 49.39
CA GLN A 126 -49.07 10.28 49.13
C GLN A 126 -50.51 10.15 49.58
N VAL A 127 -51.15 9.00 49.30
CA VAL A 127 -52.51 8.73 49.77
C VAL A 127 -52.57 8.65 51.32
N ALA A 128 -51.59 7.97 51.94
CA ALA A 128 -51.52 7.84 53.38
C ALA A 128 -51.30 9.22 54.08
N ALA A 129 -50.42 10.05 53.55
CA ALA A 129 -50.15 11.41 54.06
C ALA A 129 -51.39 12.31 53.89
N ALA A 130 -52.07 12.27 52.77
CA ALA A 130 -53.27 13.03 52.50
C ALA A 130 -54.41 12.66 53.50
N GLU A 131 -54.60 11.38 53.77
CA GLU A 131 -55.61 10.93 54.75
C GLU A 131 -55.20 11.31 56.19
N ALA A 132 -53.94 11.20 56.55
CA ALA A 132 -53.43 11.63 57.88
C ALA A 132 -53.63 13.15 58.08
N GLU A 133 -53.35 13.94 57.05
CA GLU A 133 -53.53 15.40 57.09
C GLU A 133 -55.02 15.77 57.22
N LYS A 134 -55.92 15.10 56.49
CA LYS A 134 -57.39 15.33 56.56
C LYS A 134 -57.93 14.97 57.96
N ASN A 135 -57.42 13.88 58.56
CA ASN A 135 -57.81 13.48 59.92
C ASN A 135 -57.29 14.48 60.98
N ARG A 136 -55.98 14.88 60.84
CA ARG A 136 -55.42 15.94 61.68
C ARG A 136 -56.23 17.23 61.60
N ARG A 137 -56.56 17.78 60.44
CA ARG A 137 -57.36 18.99 60.27
C ARG A 137 -58.75 18.83 60.89
N ARG A 138 -59.40 17.69 60.72
CA ARG A 138 -60.72 17.38 61.37
C ARG A 138 -60.63 17.44 62.88
N TYR A 139 -59.67 16.77 63.48
CA TYR A 139 -59.47 16.73 64.92
C TYR A 139 -59.00 18.03 65.55
N ASP A 140 -58.22 18.85 64.87
CA ASP A 140 -57.86 20.23 65.24
C ASP A 140 -59.17 21.10 65.38
N GLN A 141 -60.10 20.94 64.46
CA GLN A 141 -61.38 21.65 64.51
C GLN A 141 -62.30 21.17 65.64
N LEU A 142 -62.35 19.83 65.86
CA LEU A 142 -63.15 19.27 66.97
C LEU A 142 -62.56 19.64 68.33
N PHE A 143 -61.27 19.70 68.50
CA PHE A 143 -60.61 20.17 69.71
C PHE A 143 -60.90 21.65 69.97
N GLN A 144 -60.88 22.48 69.00
CA GLN A 144 -61.28 23.92 69.13
C GLN A 144 -62.73 24.08 69.61
N ARG A 145 -63.60 23.09 69.32
CA ARG A 145 -65.00 23.05 69.79
C ARG A 145 -65.19 22.33 71.09
N GLY A 146 -64.10 21.85 71.75
CA GLY A 146 -64.17 21.16 73.01
C GLY A 146 -64.72 19.74 72.93
N VAL A 147 -64.77 19.10 71.73
CA VAL A 147 -65.42 17.80 71.52
C VAL A 147 -64.49 16.61 71.76
N VAL A 148 -63.15 16.83 71.59
CA VAL A 148 -62.11 15.77 71.73
C VAL A 148 -61.06 16.15 72.76
N ALA A 149 -60.36 15.16 73.33
CA ALA A 149 -59.26 15.36 74.26
C ALA A 149 -57.98 15.79 73.56
N GLU A 150 -57.09 16.58 74.23
CA GLU A 150 -55.82 16.99 73.73
C GLU A 150 -54.94 15.82 73.28
N LYS A 151 -54.90 14.77 74.04
CA LYS A 151 -54.16 13.54 73.72
C LYS A 151 -54.55 12.92 72.37
N GLU A 152 -55.82 12.97 71.97
CA GLU A 152 -56.31 12.42 70.68
C GLU A 152 -55.90 13.31 69.54
N ARG A 153 -55.99 14.66 69.71
CA ARG A 153 -55.50 15.65 68.75
C ARG A 153 -53.98 15.43 68.52
N ASP A 154 -53.15 15.33 69.54
CA ASP A 154 -51.71 15.20 69.49
C ASP A 154 -51.30 13.85 68.83
N ALA A 155 -52.06 12.76 69.12
CA ALA A 155 -51.83 11.49 68.43
C ALA A 155 -51.99 11.62 66.87
N LEU A 156 -52.99 12.38 66.42
CA LEU A 156 -53.21 12.56 64.96
C LEU A 156 -52.21 13.57 64.34
N ARG A 157 -51.69 14.52 65.11
CA ARG A 157 -50.57 15.37 64.65
C ARG A 157 -49.31 14.53 64.47
N LEU A 158 -48.95 13.67 65.42
CA LEU A 158 -47.80 12.79 65.30
C LEU A 158 -47.97 11.83 64.11
N ASN A 159 -49.21 11.32 63.87
CA ASN A 159 -49.48 10.49 62.74
C ASN A 159 -49.32 11.23 61.41
N ASP A 160 -49.73 12.52 61.30
CA ASP A 160 -49.53 13.35 60.10
C ASP A 160 -48.02 13.62 59.88
N GLU A 161 -47.27 13.96 60.92
CA GLU A 161 -45.80 14.16 60.84
C GLU A 161 -45.08 12.89 60.39
N THR A 162 -45.48 11.71 60.94
CA THR A 162 -44.93 10.41 60.57
C THR A 162 -45.23 10.07 59.11
N ALA A 163 -46.47 10.32 58.67
CA ALA A 163 -46.89 10.05 57.31
C ALA A 163 -46.16 10.94 56.29
N ARG A 164 -45.92 12.22 56.62
CA ARG A 164 -45.12 13.14 55.81
C ARG A 164 -43.66 12.71 55.72
N ALA A 165 -43.04 12.31 56.85
CA ALA A 165 -41.68 11.81 56.86
C ALA A 165 -41.50 10.57 55.95
N ARG A 166 -42.49 9.65 55.98
CA ARG A 166 -42.50 8.47 55.10
C ARG A 166 -42.68 8.83 53.61
N LEU A 167 -43.47 9.87 53.31
CA LEU A 167 -43.61 10.38 51.95
C LEU A 167 -42.27 10.98 51.46
N GLU A 168 -41.61 11.81 52.27
CA GLU A 168 -40.31 12.39 51.95
C GLU A 168 -39.26 11.30 51.70
N GLU A 169 -39.21 10.25 52.53
CA GLU A 169 -38.34 9.10 52.36
C GLU A 169 -38.61 8.39 50.99
N ALA A 170 -39.88 8.17 50.65
CA ALA A 170 -40.29 7.54 49.39
C ALA A 170 -39.91 8.41 48.19
N GLU A 171 -40.08 9.72 48.25
CA GLU A 171 -39.67 10.68 47.22
C GLU A 171 -38.13 10.71 47.05
N ALA A 172 -37.36 10.64 48.14
CA ALA A 172 -35.90 10.55 48.06
C ALA A 172 -35.46 9.24 47.40
N ALA A 173 -36.13 8.10 47.73
CA ALA A 173 -35.87 6.80 47.09
C ALA A 173 -36.18 6.84 45.57
N LEU A 174 -37.29 7.47 45.16
CA LEU A 174 -37.63 7.66 43.75
C LEU A 174 -36.57 8.52 43.02
N LYS A 175 -36.12 9.62 43.62
CA LYS A 175 -35.07 10.47 43.10
C LYS A 175 -33.77 9.67 42.87
N GLN A 176 -33.42 8.81 43.81
CA GLN A 176 -32.27 7.92 43.69
C GLN A 176 -32.44 6.90 42.57
N ALA A 177 -33.62 6.24 42.48
CA ALA A 177 -33.91 5.27 41.41
C ALA A 177 -33.81 5.93 40.01
N ARG A 178 -34.39 7.13 39.85
CA ARG A 178 -34.28 7.93 38.62
C ARG A 178 -32.84 8.32 38.34
N GLY A 179 -32.04 8.66 39.33
CA GLY A 179 -30.60 8.94 39.21
C GLY A 179 -29.83 7.73 38.67
N ASN A 180 -30.19 6.53 39.07
CA ASN A 180 -29.57 5.28 38.61
C ASN A 180 -29.78 5.02 37.12
N LEU A 181 -30.86 5.55 36.50
CA LEU A 181 -31.04 5.42 35.03
C LEU A 181 -29.87 5.97 34.21
N LYS A 182 -29.11 6.92 34.77
CA LYS A 182 -27.89 7.43 34.13
C LYS A 182 -26.84 6.36 33.91
N LYS A 183 -26.89 5.24 34.67
CA LYS A 183 -26.00 4.09 34.48
C LYS A 183 -26.18 3.44 33.10
N ILE A 184 -27.41 3.45 32.57
CA ILE A 184 -27.68 2.94 31.21
C ILE A 184 -26.90 3.73 30.18
N GLU A 185 -26.92 5.06 30.26
CA GLU A 185 -26.21 5.92 29.30
C GLU A 185 -24.68 5.84 29.49
N ALA A 186 -24.20 5.74 30.72
CA ALA A 186 -22.78 5.53 31.00
C ALA A 186 -22.29 4.22 30.40
N THR A 187 -22.99 3.09 30.68
CA THR A 187 -22.62 1.77 30.15
C THR A 187 -22.74 1.70 28.62
N ARG A 188 -23.69 2.48 28.04
CA ARG A 188 -23.77 2.60 26.57
C ARG A 188 -22.51 3.27 25.98
N LYS A 189 -21.97 4.28 26.65
CA LYS A 189 -20.71 4.90 26.24
C LYS A 189 -19.53 3.95 26.43
N ASP A 190 -19.53 3.17 27.50
CA ASP A 190 -18.52 2.14 27.73
C ASP A 190 -18.56 1.08 26.63
N LEU A 191 -19.77 0.68 26.18
CA LEU A 191 -19.95 -0.24 25.06
C LEU A 191 -19.37 0.34 23.77
N ALA A 192 -19.66 1.60 23.45
CA ALA A 192 -19.07 2.27 22.28
C ALA A 192 -17.55 2.34 22.36
N GLY A 193 -16.98 2.57 23.55
CA GLY A 193 -15.54 2.52 23.79
C GLY A 193 -14.95 1.12 23.55
N ALA A 194 -15.64 0.07 24.00
CA ALA A 194 -15.24 -1.32 23.75
C ALA A 194 -15.31 -1.68 22.26
N GLU A 195 -16.31 -1.21 21.53
CA GLU A 195 -16.42 -1.39 20.07
C GLU A 195 -15.27 -0.69 19.33
N ALA A 196 -14.88 0.51 19.76
CA ALA A 196 -13.73 1.20 19.22
C ALA A 196 -12.42 0.43 19.49
N LEU A 197 -12.28 -0.18 20.66
CA LEU A 197 -11.14 -1.04 21.00
C LEU A 197 -11.06 -2.29 20.10
N ILE A 198 -12.22 -2.90 19.79
CA ILE A 198 -12.29 -4.01 18.82
C ILE A 198 -11.79 -3.55 17.44
N ALA A 199 -12.24 -2.39 16.97
CA ALA A 199 -11.80 -1.85 15.68
C ALA A 199 -10.27 -1.62 15.66
N ALA A 200 -9.71 -1.06 16.73
CA ALA A 200 -8.26 -0.87 16.87
C ALA A 200 -7.50 -2.21 16.90
N SER A 201 -7.98 -3.19 17.66
CA SER A 201 -7.36 -4.52 17.75
C SER A 201 -7.43 -5.28 16.42
N ARG A 202 -8.53 -5.12 15.66
CA ARG A 202 -8.67 -5.68 14.30
C ARG A 202 -7.67 -5.06 13.33
N ALA A 203 -7.48 -3.74 13.39
CA ALA A 203 -6.48 -3.05 12.58
C ALA A 203 -5.06 -3.49 12.94
N ALA A 204 -4.75 -3.71 14.22
CA ALA A 204 -3.48 -4.25 14.66
C ALA A 204 -3.22 -5.67 14.14
N LEU A 205 -4.24 -6.54 14.15
CA LEU A 205 -4.15 -7.88 13.56
C LEU A 205 -3.89 -7.82 12.05
N GLU A 206 -4.58 -6.94 11.34
CA GLU A 206 -4.37 -6.78 9.89
C GLU A 206 -2.96 -6.27 9.59
N GLN A 207 -2.43 -5.35 10.37
CA GLN A 207 -1.05 -4.88 10.26
C GLN A 207 -0.04 -6.03 10.42
N THR A 208 -0.25 -6.94 11.37
CA THR A 208 0.66 -8.11 11.52
C THR A 208 0.60 -9.04 10.32
N ARG A 209 -0.57 -9.22 9.69
CA ARG A 209 -0.72 -10.01 8.46
C ARG A 209 -0.03 -9.39 7.26
N ILE A 210 -0.12 -8.07 7.12
CA ILE A 210 0.62 -7.33 6.08
C ILE A 210 2.14 -7.53 6.29
N GLN A 211 2.63 -7.41 7.52
CA GLN A 211 4.04 -7.64 7.84
C GLN A 211 4.46 -9.09 7.56
N GLN A 212 3.59 -10.07 7.82
CA GLN A 212 3.84 -11.46 7.45
C GLN A 212 3.93 -11.63 5.92
N GLY A 213 3.11 -10.91 5.15
CA GLY A 213 3.22 -10.87 3.69
C GLY A 213 4.58 -10.34 3.20
N TYR A 214 5.19 -9.42 3.94
CA TYR A 214 6.54 -8.91 3.63
C TYR A 214 7.66 -9.93 3.88
N ALA A 215 7.38 -11.00 4.60
CA ALA A 215 8.30 -12.13 4.78
C ALA A 215 8.36 -13.07 3.56
N GLU A 216 7.49 -12.86 2.56
CA GLU A 216 7.50 -13.60 1.31
C GLU A 216 8.05 -12.75 0.18
N LEU A 217 9.12 -13.19 -0.46
CA LEU A 217 9.67 -12.55 -1.65
C LEU A 217 9.09 -13.20 -2.90
N ARG A 218 8.29 -12.45 -3.66
CA ARG A 218 7.63 -12.93 -4.88
C ARG A 218 8.13 -12.18 -6.12
N ALA A 219 8.14 -12.86 -7.27
CA ALA A 219 8.53 -12.27 -8.55
C ALA A 219 7.52 -11.18 -8.98
N PRO A 220 7.96 -9.92 -9.21
CA PRO A 220 7.08 -8.83 -9.66
C PRO A 220 6.66 -8.98 -11.13
N PHE A 221 7.46 -9.67 -11.94
CA PHE A 221 7.22 -9.98 -13.35
C PHE A 221 7.82 -11.34 -13.71
N ALA A 222 7.51 -11.88 -14.88
CA ALA A 222 8.12 -13.10 -15.39
C ALA A 222 9.53 -12.80 -15.91
N GLY A 223 10.53 -13.60 -15.51
CA GLY A 223 11.91 -13.33 -15.88
C GLY A 223 12.85 -14.49 -15.54
N ILE A 224 14.14 -14.20 -15.59
CA ILE A 224 15.20 -15.15 -15.22
C ILE A 224 15.97 -14.60 -14.02
N VAL A 225 16.24 -15.44 -13.04
CA VAL A 225 17.08 -15.10 -11.89
C VAL A 225 18.53 -14.99 -12.36
N THR A 226 19.11 -13.79 -12.26
CA THR A 226 20.49 -13.53 -12.71
C THR A 226 21.52 -13.65 -11.58
N SER A 227 21.11 -13.34 -10.34
CA SER A 227 21.98 -13.53 -9.18
C SER A 227 21.18 -13.91 -7.94
N ARG A 228 21.84 -14.62 -7.02
CA ARG A 228 21.35 -15.00 -5.71
C ARG A 228 22.40 -14.58 -4.65
N ASN A 229 22.05 -13.55 -3.88
CA ASN A 229 22.99 -12.87 -2.99
C ASN A 229 22.79 -13.26 -1.51
N VAL A 230 21.97 -14.28 -1.23
CA VAL A 230 21.69 -14.76 0.13
C VAL A 230 21.53 -16.26 0.20
N GLU A 231 21.86 -16.80 1.37
CA GLU A 231 21.69 -18.22 1.71
C GLU A 231 20.69 -18.41 2.87
N PRO A 232 20.00 -19.56 2.95
CA PRO A 232 19.18 -19.90 4.11
C PRO A 232 19.99 -19.80 5.42
N GLY A 233 19.38 -19.15 6.43
CA GLY A 233 20.02 -18.90 7.72
C GLY A 233 20.66 -17.52 7.86
N GLU A 234 20.87 -16.77 6.77
CA GLU A 234 21.41 -15.41 6.83
C GLU A 234 20.38 -14.41 7.34
N GLY A 235 20.86 -13.37 8.05
CA GLY A 235 20.07 -12.21 8.43
C GLY A 235 20.01 -11.19 7.30
N VAL A 236 18.81 -10.69 7.01
CA VAL A 236 18.57 -9.64 6.01
C VAL A 236 17.82 -8.46 6.61
N SER A 237 18.04 -7.29 6.00
CA SER A 237 17.34 -6.04 6.33
C SER A 237 16.67 -5.46 5.08
N PRO A 238 15.65 -4.58 5.23
CA PRO A 238 15.06 -3.90 4.10
C PRO A 238 16.09 -3.19 3.24
N GLY A 239 15.97 -3.36 1.90
CA GLY A 239 16.89 -2.78 0.93
C GLY A 239 18.15 -3.59 0.64
N ARG A 240 18.47 -4.64 1.44
CA ARG A 240 19.55 -5.57 1.06
C ARG A 240 19.08 -6.43 -0.12
N GLU A 241 19.84 -6.42 -1.20
CA GLU A 241 19.58 -7.22 -2.38
C GLU A 241 19.67 -8.72 -2.05
N VAL A 242 18.60 -9.44 -2.35
CA VAL A 242 18.44 -10.87 -2.11
C VAL A 242 18.59 -11.65 -3.40
N LEU A 243 17.88 -11.23 -4.44
CA LEU A 243 17.85 -11.83 -5.77
C LEU A 243 17.78 -10.73 -6.82
N THR A 244 18.40 -10.95 -7.98
CA THR A 244 18.19 -10.10 -9.15
C THR A 244 17.39 -10.86 -10.19
N LEU A 245 16.31 -10.26 -10.67
CA LEU A 245 15.44 -10.78 -11.71
C LEU A 245 15.57 -9.93 -12.96
N ALA A 246 15.87 -10.55 -14.10
CA ALA A 246 15.94 -9.89 -15.40
C ALA A 246 14.77 -10.30 -16.31
N ASP A 247 14.12 -9.33 -16.92
CA ASP A 247 13.22 -9.58 -18.04
C ASP A 247 14.06 -9.65 -19.32
N LEU A 248 14.13 -10.84 -19.90
CA LEU A 248 14.85 -11.11 -21.15
C LEU A 248 13.93 -11.29 -22.35
N THR A 249 12.62 -11.14 -22.21
CA THR A 249 11.67 -11.26 -23.32
C THR A 249 11.79 -10.13 -24.32
N GLU A 250 12.22 -8.98 -23.84
CA GLU A 250 12.54 -7.78 -24.62
C GLU A 250 13.83 -7.19 -24.05
N VAL A 251 14.77 -6.83 -24.90
CA VAL A 251 16.06 -6.25 -24.51
C VAL A 251 16.27 -4.90 -25.15
N ASP A 252 17.04 -4.05 -24.50
CA ASP A 252 17.44 -2.74 -25.00
C ASP A 252 18.85 -2.82 -25.56
N LEU A 253 19.04 -2.50 -26.84
CA LEU A 253 20.35 -2.26 -27.38
C LEU A 253 20.68 -0.77 -27.15
N LYS A 254 21.68 -0.51 -26.32
CA LYS A 254 22.19 0.81 -25.99
C LYS A 254 23.31 1.18 -26.97
N ILE A 255 23.06 2.16 -27.82
CA ILE A 255 24.04 2.70 -28.80
C ILE A 255 24.29 4.17 -28.52
N PHE A 256 25.44 4.65 -29.00
CA PHE A 256 25.83 6.03 -28.90
C PHE A 256 25.96 6.63 -30.32
N VAL A 257 25.10 7.60 -30.60
CA VAL A 257 25.03 8.27 -31.92
C VAL A 257 25.74 9.61 -31.85
N ASN A 258 26.57 9.94 -32.84
CA ASN A 258 27.29 11.21 -32.90
C ASN A 258 26.31 12.40 -33.02
N GLU A 259 26.69 13.56 -32.45
CA GLU A 259 25.93 14.82 -32.54
C GLU A 259 25.57 15.19 -34.00
N THR A 260 26.46 14.95 -34.92
CA THR A 260 26.25 15.29 -36.35
C THR A 260 25.18 14.45 -37.04
N GLU A 261 24.80 13.31 -36.44
CA GLU A 261 23.90 12.32 -37.03
C GLU A 261 22.61 12.14 -36.24
N ILE A 262 22.56 12.59 -34.97
CA ILE A 262 21.38 12.41 -34.07
C ILE A 262 20.11 13.03 -34.67
N GLY A 263 20.22 14.11 -35.45
CA GLY A 263 19.08 14.74 -36.11
C GLY A 263 18.34 13.84 -37.13
N ARG A 264 18.96 12.71 -37.51
CA ARG A 264 18.37 11.69 -38.41
C ARG A 264 17.72 10.55 -37.67
N VAL A 265 17.90 10.43 -36.36
CA VAL A 265 17.35 9.37 -35.51
C VAL A 265 16.05 9.84 -34.90
N ARG A 266 14.99 9.01 -35.03
CA ARG A 266 13.66 9.34 -34.51
C ARG A 266 13.10 8.17 -33.70
N PRO A 267 12.40 8.43 -32.61
CA PRO A 267 11.63 7.39 -31.92
C PRO A 267 10.68 6.66 -32.89
N GLY A 268 10.58 5.35 -32.77
CA GLY A 268 9.79 4.48 -33.68
C GLY A 268 10.51 4.06 -34.97
N GLN A 269 11.71 4.59 -35.27
CA GLN A 269 12.49 4.21 -36.43
C GLN A 269 12.91 2.74 -36.33
N LYS A 270 12.74 1.99 -37.44
CA LYS A 270 13.12 0.57 -37.54
C LYS A 270 14.64 0.43 -37.55
N VAL A 271 15.12 -0.56 -36.82
CA VAL A 271 16.54 -0.87 -36.69
C VAL A 271 16.75 -2.36 -36.94
N GLU A 272 17.75 -2.67 -37.76
CA GLU A 272 18.28 -4.02 -37.88
C GLU A 272 19.43 -4.17 -36.88
N VAL A 273 19.39 -5.22 -36.07
CA VAL A 273 20.38 -5.52 -35.04
C VAL A 273 21.06 -6.86 -35.36
N ARG A 274 22.38 -6.87 -35.34
CA ARG A 274 23.18 -8.07 -35.52
C ARG A 274 24.12 -8.23 -34.33
N VAL A 275 24.31 -9.47 -33.94
CA VAL A 275 25.23 -9.86 -32.85
C VAL A 275 26.24 -10.88 -33.39
N ASP A 276 27.46 -10.77 -32.98
CA ASP A 276 28.55 -11.65 -33.47
C ASP A 276 28.30 -13.11 -33.17
N THR A 277 27.60 -13.41 -32.08
CA THR A 277 27.23 -14.77 -31.67
C THR A 277 26.29 -15.43 -32.67
N PHE A 278 25.49 -14.65 -33.43
CA PHE A 278 24.50 -15.15 -34.41
C PHE A 278 24.69 -14.46 -35.78
N PRO A 279 25.79 -14.67 -36.50
CA PRO A 279 26.16 -13.87 -37.69
C PRO A 279 25.17 -14.00 -38.87
N LYS A 280 24.37 -15.07 -38.90
CA LYS A 280 23.35 -15.31 -39.93
C LYS A 280 21.95 -14.83 -39.54
N ARG A 281 21.76 -14.36 -38.31
CA ARG A 281 20.45 -13.95 -37.79
C ARG A 281 20.39 -12.43 -37.63
N VAL A 282 19.38 -11.81 -38.21
CA VAL A 282 19.07 -10.40 -38.06
C VAL A 282 17.91 -10.26 -37.10
N PHE A 283 18.08 -9.47 -36.08
CA PHE A 283 17.02 -9.12 -35.13
C PHE A 283 16.44 -7.76 -35.54
N HIS A 284 15.14 -7.61 -35.42
CA HIS A 284 14.44 -6.38 -35.76
C HIS A 284 14.00 -5.68 -34.49
N GLY A 285 14.41 -4.42 -34.35
CA GLY A 285 14.03 -3.56 -33.26
C GLY A 285 13.49 -2.22 -33.73
N ALA A 286 13.17 -1.37 -32.80
CA ALA A 286 12.77 -0.01 -33.03
C ALA A 286 13.41 0.93 -32.01
N VAL A 287 13.74 2.14 -32.43
CA VAL A 287 14.22 3.19 -31.52
C VAL A 287 13.14 3.51 -30.50
N ALA A 288 13.38 3.19 -29.23
CA ALA A 288 12.46 3.45 -28.13
C ALA A 288 12.74 4.80 -27.45
N PHE A 289 14.02 5.18 -27.35
CA PHE A 289 14.40 6.39 -26.63
C PHE A 289 15.62 7.02 -27.28
N VAL A 290 15.61 8.35 -27.33
CA VAL A 290 16.74 9.19 -27.72
C VAL A 290 16.98 10.17 -26.59
N SER A 291 18.20 10.17 -26.02
CA SER A 291 18.52 11.08 -24.92
C SER A 291 18.43 12.54 -25.37
N PRO A 292 17.76 13.42 -24.59
CA PRO A 292 17.80 14.87 -24.87
C PRO A 292 19.13 15.50 -24.50
N GLU A 293 19.98 14.81 -23.73
CA GLU A 293 21.27 15.29 -23.26
C GLU A 293 22.40 14.56 -23.96
N GLY A 294 23.37 15.30 -24.40
CA GLY A 294 24.60 14.75 -24.98
C GLY A 294 25.58 14.32 -23.89
N GLU A 295 26.16 13.15 -24.07
CA GLU A 295 27.21 12.62 -23.22
C GLU A 295 28.57 12.68 -23.92
N PHE A 296 29.64 12.75 -23.12
CA PHE A 296 30.97 12.62 -23.65
C PHE A 296 31.39 11.15 -23.73
N THR A 297 31.99 10.73 -24.85
CA THR A 297 32.44 9.34 -24.99
C THR A 297 33.36 8.95 -23.83
N PRO A 298 33.09 7.82 -23.11
CA PRO A 298 33.86 7.42 -21.93
C PRO A 298 35.25 6.80 -22.26
N LYS A 299 35.95 7.30 -23.30
CA LYS A 299 37.30 6.82 -23.61
C LYS A 299 38.34 7.77 -23.02
N ILE A 300 39.26 7.23 -22.23
CA ILE A 300 40.47 7.89 -21.78
C ILE A 300 41.36 8.10 -23.04
N ILE A 301 41.45 9.33 -23.50
CA ILE A 301 42.11 9.67 -24.77
C ILE A 301 43.51 10.18 -24.48
N GLN A 302 44.50 9.53 -25.05
CA GLN A 302 45.92 9.88 -24.90
C GLN A 302 46.47 10.90 -25.96
N THR A 303 45.67 11.36 -26.93
CA THR A 303 46.14 12.26 -27.98
C THR A 303 45.26 13.48 -28.20
N LYS A 304 45.90 14.66 -28.47
CA LYS A 304 45.23 15.96 -28.71
C LYS A 304 44.31 16.03 -29.95
N LYS A 305 44.31 15.02 -30.83
CA LYS A 305 43.52 14.99 -32.08
C LYS A 305 42.15 14.33 -31.95
N GLU A 306 41.92 13.52 -30.93
CA GLU A 306 40.62 12.91 -30.66
C GLU A 306 39.93 13.67 -29.52
N ARG A 307 39.55 14.90 -29.76
CA ARG A 307 38.69 15.66 -28.84
C ARG A 307 37.39 14.90 -28.65
N VAL A 308 36.99 14.77 -27.39
CA VAL A 308 35.73 14.27 -26.91
C VAL A 308 34.61 14.58 -27.91
N LYS A 309 34.12 13.55 -28.60
CA LYS A 309 32.96 13.71 -29.47
C LYS A 309 31.72 13.65 -28.63
N LEU A 310 30.85 14.63 -28.75
CA LEU A 310 29.54 14.62 -28.13
C LEU A 310 28.71 13.53 -28.82
N VAL A 311 28.16 12.64 -27.99
CA VAL A 311 27.32 11.52 -28.43
C VAL A 311 26.01 11.54 -27.68
N TYR A 312 24.99 11.00 -28.28
CA TYR A 312 23.68 10.89 -27.68
C TYR A 312 23.34 9.41 -27.47
N LEU A 313 22.88 9.10 -26.28
CA LEU A 313 22.39 7.76 -25.96
C LEU A 313 21.11 7.51 -26.72
N VAL A 314 21.05 6.39 -27.44
CA VAL A 314 19.82 5.86 -28.09
C VAL A 314 19.60 4.44 -27.63
N LYS A 315 18.38 4.16 -27.19
CA LYS A 315 17.95 2.79 -26.83
C LYS A 315 17.06 2.24 -27.92
N VAL A 316 17.44 1.09 -28.42
CA VAL A 316 16.69 0.33 -29.43
C VAL A 316 16.09 -0.88 -28.76
N LYS A 317 14.77 -0.97 -28.73
CA LYS A 317 14.01 -2.07 -28.19
C LYS A 317 13.99 -3.24 -29.15
N VAL A 318 14.41 -4.42 -28.70
CA VAL A 318 14.55 -5.63 -29.53
C VAL A 318 13.78 -6.77 -28.88
N PRO A 319 12.71 -7.26 -29.49
CA PRO A 319 12.01 -8.47 -29.03
C PRO A 319 12.95 -9.68 -29.02
N ASN A 320 12.92 -10.46 -27.94
CA ASN A 320 13.79 -11.62 -27.72
C ASN A 320 12.99 -12.85 -27.26
N PRO A 321 12.03 -13.34 -28.07
CA PRO A 321 11.14 -14.42 -27.66
C PRO A 321 11.87 -15.73 -27.34
N ASP A 322 12.99 -15.98 -28.01
CA ASP A 322 13.81 -17.18 -27.83
C ASP A 322 14.81 -17.03 -26.67
N ILE A 323 14.90 -15.85 -26.04
CA ILE A 323 15.81 -15.53 -24.92
C ILE A 323 17.30 -15.80 -25.29
N VAL A 324 17.66 -15.61 -26.56
CA VAL A 324 19.02 -15.82 -27.05
C VAL A 324 19.92 -14.60 -26.88
N LEU A 325 19.36 -13.39 -26.87
CA LEU A 325 20.07 -12.16 -26.57
C LEU A 325 20.22 -12.03 -25.05
N LYS A 326 21.45 -11.81 -24.61
CA LYS A 326 21.79 -11.70 -23.18
C LYS A 326 22.39 -10.34 -22.86
N PRO A 327 22.16 -9.80 -21.67
CA PRO A 327 22.82 -8.58 -21.21
C PRO A 327 24.34 -8.69 -21.32
N GLY A 328 24.99 -7.61 -21.73
CA GLY A 328 26.43 -7.54 -21.94
C GLY A 328 26.90 -8.02 -23.33
N MET A 329 26.03 -8.58 -24.18
CA MET A 329 26.41 -8.92 -25.55
C MET A 329 26.67 -7.65 -26.38
N PRO A 330 27.80 -7.57 -27.11
CA PRO A 330 28.00 -6.51 -28.13
C PRO A 330 27.05 -6.77 -29.31
N ALA A 331 26.54 -5.71 -29.88
CA ALA A 331 25.66 -5.77 -31.03
C ALA A 331 25.80 -4.49 -31.88
N ASP A 332 25.62 -4.66 -33.18
CA ASP A 332 25.60 -3.58 -34.15
C ASP A 332 24.17 -3.26 -34.58
N ALA A 333 23.85 -1.97 -34.66
CA ALA A 333 22.57 -1.45 -35.09
C ALA A 333 22.67 -0.72 -36.43
N TRP A 334 21.84 -1.08 -37.42
CA TRP A 334 21.65 -0.36 -38.66
C TRP A 334 20.29 0.34 -38.65
N LEU A 335 20.33 1.67 -38.61
CA LEU A 335 19.11 2.49 -38.62
C LEU A 335 18.66 2.73 -40.07
N LYS A 336 17.42 2.36 -40.40
CA LYS A 336 16.82 2.47 -41.73
C LYS A 336 15.96 3.74 -41.88
#